data_574a5e6b0f3ff96b6866437a376d0285
#
_entry.id   574a5e6b0f3ff96b6866437a376d0285
#
_cell.length_a   1.000
_cell.length_b   1.000
_cell.length_c   1.000
_cell.angle_alpha   90.00
_cell.angle_beta   90.00
_cell.angle_gamma   90.00
#
_symmetry.space_group_name_H-M   'P 1'
#
loop_
_entity.id
_entity.type
_entity.pdbx_description
1 polymer ?
#
loop_
_entity_poly.entity_id
_entity_poly.type
_entity_poly.pdbx_seq_one_letter_code
_entity_poly.pdbx_strand_id
1 'polypeptide(L)'
;MDQALPKRPRRYRVVMIGALALSGAIAAIWQLVPRGLRIPGNDLRIATVQRGMFRNDIVVRSTVAPLHTVMLDAFESGRVEEILASDGTLVSKGDLLFRLSNPQLRLDLVAREADRAQQISNLSLLRVALEGSETEHQRRMLELNVGLARMQRQHVRYLSLVEQGYISKSTLEDSQDQLRQQRQTLQDENTRVAIEMRIKRDGVTQMQQAIERLDAGLGVVNESIDGLAVRAPIAGRLTDFRLQLGEIVKPEQRIGRIDDPSRCKLLAEIDEYFLGRVSVGKQGHVTSNGRDYTVEVTNVFPQIKEGRFATELAFADAAPSGMRPGQSLETRITLGEASAGLILPDDAFLNDSGGAWVFVVARDGKTAERRTIRVGRRNNSQVQIASGLAPGERVIVSTYAAYGNAQELQIQE
;
A
#
# COMPACT_ATOMS: atom_id res chain seq x y z
N MET A 1 32.63 -99.50 -71.79
CA MET A 1 32.31 -99.61 -70.34
C MET A 1 31.54 -98.40 -69.99
N ASP A 2 30.20 -98.47 -70.06
CA ASP A 2 29.22 -97.46 -69.74
C ASP A 2 28.90 -97.48 -68.28
N GLN A 3 29.07 -96.32 -67.58
CA GLN A 3 28.51 -96.16 -66.24
C GLN A 3 27.34 -95.13 -66.34
N ALA A 4 26.15 -95.63 -66.02
CA ALA A 4 24.93 -94.86 -65.98
C ALA A 4 24.87 -93.97 -64.73
N LEU A 5 24.56 -92.69 -64.88
CA LEU A 5 24.31 -91.71 -63.82
C LEU A 5 22.89 -91.92 -63.19
N PRO A 6 22.77 -91.83 -61.82
CA PRO A 6 21.48 -92.06 -61.17
C PRO A 6 20.53 -90.87 -61.32
N LYS A 7 19.25 -91.14 -61.66
CA LYS A 7 18.17 -90.11 -61.72
C LYS A 7 17.82 -89.60 -60.33
N ARG A 8 17.91 -88.28 -60.09
CA ARG A 8 17.46 -87.57 -58.85
C ARG A 8 15.92 -87.76 -58.71
N PRO A 9 15.45 -88.10 -57.51
CA PRO A 9 14.02 -88.33 -57.30
C PRO A 9 13.22 -87.02 -57.29
N ARG A 10 12.10 -87.01 -58.01
CA ARG A 10 11.12 -85.91 -58.24
C ARG A 10 10.47 -85.38 -56.95
N ARG A 11 10.76 -85.98 -55.77
CA ARG A 11 10.22 -85.63 -54.45
C ARG A 11 10.74 -84.31 -53.92
N TYR A 12 11.97 -83.84 -54.24
CA TYR A 12 12.52 -82.58 -53.79
C TYR A 12 11.80 -81.31 -54.37
N ARG A 13 11.25 -81.40 -55.60
CA ARG A 13 10.48 -80.33 -56.24
C ARG A 13 9.15 -80.09 -55.55
N VAL A 14 8.47 -81.14 -55.12
CA VAL A 14 7.16 -81.10 -54.45
C VAL A 14 7.33 -80.52 -53.03
N VAL A 15 8.44 -80.88 -52.31
CA VAL A 15 8.72 -80.38 -51.01
C VAL A 15 9.10 -78.88 -51.06
N MET A 16 9.86 -78.48 -52.11
CA MET A 16 10.22 -77.03 -52.29
C MET A 16 9.03 -76.17 -52.63
N ILE A 17 8.08 -76.64 -53.49
CA ILE A 17 6.87 -75.88 -53.80
C ILE A 17 5.93 -75.80 -52.57
N GLY A 18 5.84 -76.91 -51.79
CA GLY A 18 5.10 -76.92 -50.54
C GLY A 18 5.68 -75.90 -49.47
N ALA A 19 7.00 -75.84 -49.36
CA ALA A 19 7.69 -74.87 -48.44
C ALA A 19 7.49 -73.41 -48.91
N LEU A 20 7.53 -73.14 -50.21
CA LEU A 20 7.24 -71.84 -50.79
C LEU A 20 5.78 -71.39 -50.59
N ALA A 21 4.84 -72.31 -50.77
CA ALA A 21 3.43 -72.02 -50.52
C ALA A 21 3.14 -71.81 -49.04
N LEU A 22 3.81 -72.55 -48.14
CA LEU A 22 3.69 -72.34 -46.68
C LEU A 22 4.30 -71.02 -46.24
N SER A 23 5.49 -70.64 -46.77
CA SER A 23 6.08 -69.36 -46.48
C SER A 23 5.27 -68.16 -47.01
N GLY A 24 4.65 -68.33 -48.21
CA GLY A 24 3.70 -67.36 -48.77
C GLY A 24 2.40 -67.25 -47.95
N ALA A 25 1.86 -68.36 -47.46
CA ALA A 25 0.71 -68.34 -46.55
C ALA A 25 1.04 -67.73 -45.19
N ILE A 26 2.21 -68.03 -44.62
CA ILE A 26 2.67 -67.42 -43.38
C ILE A 26 2.93 -65.91 -43.55
N ALA A 27 3.49 -65.50 -44.69
CA ALA A 27 3.66 -64.07 -45.01
C ALA A 27 2.33 -63.32 -45.20
N ALA A 28 1.35 -64.00 -45.87
CA ALA A 28 -0.02 -63.49 -46.07
C ALA A 28 -0.77 -63.38 -44.71
N ILE A 29 -0.63 -64.38 -43.83
CA ILE A 29 -1.24 -64.35 -42.51
C ILE A 29 -0.59 -63.28 -41.68
N TRP A 30 0.78 -63.07 -41.80
CA TRP A 30 1.52 -62.02 -41.09
C TRP A 30 1.17 -60.61 -41.55
N GLN A 31 0.69 -60.42 -42.78
CA GLN A 31 0.14 -59.18 -43.30
C GLN A 31 -1.35 -58.98 -42.96
N LEU A 32 -2.11 -60.02 -42.74
CA LEU A 32 -3.55 -59.96 -42.42
C LEU A 32 -3.86 -59.93 -40.93
N VAL A 33 -2.90 -60.24 -40.03
CA VAL A 33 -3.11 -60.13 -38.60
C VAL A 33 -3.08 -58.68 -38.20
N PRO A 34 -4.17 -58.03 -37.72
CA PRO A 34 -4.19 -56.66 -37.29
C PRO A 34 -3.30 -56.48 -36.08
N ARG A 35 -2.26 -55.61 -36.22
CA ARG A 35 -1.23 -55.34 -35.20
C ARG A 35 -1.60 -54.24 -34.22
N GLY A 36 -2.85 -54.00 -33.89
CA GLY A 36 -3.30 -52.94 -33.01
C GLY A 36 -3.95 -53.47 -31.71
N LEU A 37 -3.69 -52.81 -30.61
CA LEU A 37 -4.42 -53.04 -29.35
C LEU A 37 -5.88 -52.59 -29.55
N ARG A 38 -6.83 -53.42 -29.21
CA ARG A 38 -8.28 -53.15 -29.38
C ARG A 38 -8.76 -52.35 -28.16
N ILE A 39 -9.40 -51.21 -28.44
CA ILE A 39 -9.89 -50.32 -27.37
C ILE A 39 -11.35 -49.96 -27.69
N PRO A 40 -12.25 -50.00 -26.70
CA PRO A 40 -13.63 -49.55 -26.88
C PRO A 40 -13.68 -48.02 -27.14
N GLY A 41 -14.39 -47.62 -28.19
CA GLY A 41 -14.47 -46.22 -28.60
C GLY A 41 -15.12 -45.28 -27.56
N ASN A 42 -16.00 -45.85 -26.70
CA ASN A 42 -16.71 -45.10 -25.66
C ASN A 42 -15.79 -44.53 -24.57
N ASP A 43 -14.60 -45.08 -24.40
CA ASP A 43 -13.62 -44.65 -23.40
C ASP A 43 -12.65 -43.59 -23.93
N LEU A 44 -12.75 -43.26 -25.23
CA LEU A 44 -11.85 -42.35 -25.91
C LEU A 44 -12.47 -40.96 -26.06
N ARG A 45 -11.78 -39.95 -25.53
CA ARG A 45 -12.04 -38.55 -25.89
C ARG A 45 -11.14 -38.17 -27.06
N ILE A 46 -11.78 -37.70 -28.14
CA ILE A 46 -11.10 -37.32 -29.37
C ILE A 46 -11.30 -35.82 -29.55
N ALA A 47 -10.23 -35.09 -29.78
CA ALA A 47 -10.25 -33.66 -30.11
C ALA A 47 -9.69 -33.44 -31.51
N THR A 48 -10.21 -32.43 -32.19
CA THR A 48 -9.73 -32.04 -33.52
C THR A 48 -8.70 -30.92 -33.37
N VAL A 49 -7.56 -31.06 -34.06
CA VAL A 49 -6.54 -30.03 -34.14
C VAL A 49 -7.11 -28.83 -34.90
N GLN A 50 -7.18 -27.68 -34.20
CA GLN A 50 -7.73 -26.45 -34.77
C GLN A 50 -6.64 -25.38 -34.89
N ARG A 51 -6.76 -24.55 -35.95
CA ARG A 51 -6.02 -23.28 -35.96
C ARG A 51 -6.73 -22.29 -35.07
N GLY A 52 -6.01 -21.76 -34.08
CA GLY A 52 -6.56 -20.81 -33.15
C GLY A 52 -5.49 -19.87 -32.60
N MET A 53 -5.96 -18.90 -31.83
CA MET A 53 -5.08 -17.99 -31.10
C MET A 53 -4.75 -18.60 -29.73
N PHE A 54 -3.53 -19.05 -29.55
CA PHE A 54 -3.05 -19.47 -28.24
C PHE A 54 -2.82 -18.24 -27.37
N ARG A 55 -3.56 -18.15 -26.26
CA ARG A 55 -3.39 -17.12 -25.24
C ARG A 55 -2.63 -17.71 -24.08
N ASN A 56 -1.55 -17.05 -23.70
CA ASN A 56 -0.75 -17.46 -22.55
C ASN A 56 -1.31 -16.82 -21.30
N ASP A 57 -2.46 -17.30 -20.83
CA ASP A 57 -3.18 -16.77 -19.69
C ASP A 57 -2.95 -17.66 -18.46
N ILE A 58 -2.89 -17.03 -17.29
CA ILE A 58 -3.01 -17.72 -16.01
C ILE A 58 -4.34 -17.36 -15.37
N VAL A 59 -4.94 -18.34 -14.72
CA VAL A 59 -6.16 -18.15 -13.93
C VAL A 59 -5.76 -18.12 -12.46
N VAL A 60 -6.09 -17.02 -11.81
CA VAL A 60 -5.75 -16.79 -10.40
C VAL A 60 -7.01 -16.37 -9.64
N ARG A 61 -7.05 -16.70 -8.36
CA ARG A 61 -8.08 -16.21 -7.47
C ARG A 61 -7.66 -14.82 -6.98
N SER A 62 -8.51 -13.82 -7.20
CA SER A 62 -8.33 -12.48 -6.68
C SER A 62 -9.41 -12.13 -5.66
N THR A 63 -9.07 -11.27 -4.72
CA THR A 63 -9.98 -10.77 -3.69
C THR A 63 -10.21 -9.27 -3.90
N VAL A 64 -11.46 -8.86 -3.88
CA VAL A 64 -11.84 -7.45 -3.95
C VAL A 64 -11.38 -6.73 -2.69
N ALA A 65 -10.63 -5.66 -2.83
CA ALA A 65 -10.21 -4.77 -1.76
C ALA A 65 -10.59 -3.32 -2.09
N PRO A 66 -10.86 -2.47 -1.10
CA PRO A 66 -11.04 -1.04 -1.34
C PRO A 66 -9.74 -0.45 -1.92
N LEU A 67 -9.86 0.57 -2.76
CA LEU A 67 -8.68 1.26 -3.29
C LEU A 67 -7.94 2.01 -2.19
N HIS A 68 -8.69 2.69 -1.32
CA HIS A 68 -8.18 3.43 -0.17
C HIS A 68 -8.83 2.94 1.12
N THR A 69 -8.00 2.69 2.11
CA THR A 69 -8.39 2.34 3.47
C THR A 69 -7.63 3.25 4.43
N VAL A 70 -8.33 3.88 5.36
CA VAL A 70 -7.73 4.64 6.46
C VAL A 70 -7.98 3.89 7.75
N MET A 71 -6.91 3.57 8.47
CA MET A 71 -7.00 2.95 9.78
C MET A 71 -7.45 3.99 10.81
N LEU A 72 -8.33 3.58 11.71
CA LEU A 72 -8.79 4.37 12.85
C LEU A 72 -8.09 3.86 14.08
N ASP A 73 -7.08 4.60 14.52
CA ASP A 73 -6.35 4.35 15.76
C ASP A 73 -6.72 5.45 16.76
N ALA A 74 -6.76 5.10 18.06
CA ALA A 74 -6.99 6.08 19.11
C ALA A 74 -5.73 6.91 19.33
N PHE A 75 -5.83 8.24 19.30
CA PHE A 75 -4.74 9.14 19.66
C PHE A 75 -4.62 9.30 21.18
N GLU A 76 -5.78 9.34 21.88
CA GLU A 76 -5.85 9.57 23.30
C GLU A 76 -6.41 8.36 24.05
N SER A 77 -6.00 8.22 25.31
CA SER A 77 -6.62 7.22 26.21
C SER A 77 -7.89 7.76 26.79
N GLY A 78 -8.88 6.87 26.97
CA GLY A 78 -10.12 7.24 27.62
C GLY A 78 -11.11 6.08 27.72
N ARG A 79 -12.18 6.31 28.48
CA ARG A 79 -13.32 5.39 28.55
C ARG A 79 -14.33 5.78 27.49
N VAL A 80 -14.83 4.83 26.73
CA VAL A 80 -15.90 5.05 25.73
C VAL A 80 -17.18 5.50 26.47
N GLU A 81 -17.55 6.75 26.23
CA GLU A 81 -18.73 7.40 26.82
C GLU A 81 -19.95 7.25 25.92
N GLU A 82 -19.76 7.37 24.60
CA GLU A 82 -20.82 7.35 23.61
C GLU A 82 -20.31 6.76 22.29
N ILE A 83 -21.15 5.96 21.64
CA ILE A 83 -20.89 5.40 20.30
C ILE A 83 -22.02 5.85 19.38
N LEU A 84 -21.68 6.61 18.31
CA LEU A 84 -22.66 7.19 17.39
C LEU A 84 -22.68 6.50 16.04
N ALA A 85 -21.62 5.77 15.68
CA ALA A 85 -21.52 5.00 14.44
C ALA A 85 -21.41 3.51 14.75
N SER A 86 -21.97 2.66 13.90
CA SER A 86 -21.88 1.21 13.98
C SER A 86 -21.05 0.64 12.84
N ASP A 87 -20.53 -0.58 13.04
CA ASP A 87 -19.83 -1.30 11.98
C ASP A 87 -20.71 -1.43 10.73
N GLY A 88 -20.10 -1.22 9.54
CA GLY A 88 -20.81 -1.24 8.26
C GLY A 88 -21.51 0.06 7.85
N THR A 89 -21.59 1.08 8.71
CA THR A 89 -22.25 2.38 8.42
C THR A 89 -21.43 3.20 7.42
N LEU A 90 -22.12 3.90 6.53
CA LEU A 90 -21.50 4.94 5.67
C LEU A 90 -21.37 6.21 6.50
N VAL A 91 -20.16 6.77 6.53
CA VAL A 91 -19.83 8.01 7.24
C VAL A 91 -19.25 9.04 6.28
N SER A 92 -19.50 10.31 6.57
CA SER A 92 -18.90 11.45 5.86
C SER A 92 -17.65 11.93 6.59
N LYS A 93 -16.75 12.60 5.89
CA LYS A 93 -15.58 13.22 6.53
C LYS A 93 -16.04 14.21 7.63
N GLY A 94 -15.52 14.04 8.84
CA GLY A 94 -15.83 14.88 10.00
C GLY A 94 -16.96 14.33 10.89
N ASP A 95 -17.70 13.31 10.46
CA ASP A 95 -18.75 12.69 11.28
C ASP A 95 -18.15 12.16 12.57
N LEU A 96 -18.85 12.41 13.69
CA LEU A 96 -18.45 11.91 15.00
C LEU A 96 -18.79 10.42 15.11
N LEU A 97 -17.78 9.60 15.33
CA LEU A 97 -17.90 8.15 15.41
C LEU A 97 -18.18 7.68 16.85
N PHE A 98 -17.38 8.19 17.77
CA PHE A 98 -17.54 7.90 19.20
C PHE A 98 -16.84 8.99 20.01
N ARG A 99 -17.16 9.02 21.33
CA ARG A 99 -16.57 9.94 22.29
C ARG A 99 -15.92 9.19 23.42
N LEU A 100 -14.72 9.63 23.79
CA LEU A 100 -13.99 9.17 24.96
C LEU A 100 -14.15 10.16 26.10
N SER A 101 -14.15 9.67 27.32
CA SER A 101 -14.06 10.46 28.55
C SER A 101 -12.71 10.21 29.22
N ASN A 102 -11.98 11.29 29.48
CA ASN A 102 -10.73 11.25 30.23
C ASN A 102 -10.74 12.35 31.32
N PRO A 103 -11.12 12.03 32.56
CA PRO A 103 -11.14 13.00 33.67
C PRO A 103 -9.75 13.58 33.98
N GLN A 104 -8.67 12.82 33.75
CA GLN A 104 -7.32 13.29 34.03
C GLN A 104 -6.93 14.44 33.12
N LEU A 105 -7.24 14.36 31.81
CA LEU A 105 -6.98 15.48 30.88
C LEU A 105 -7.78 16.73 31.25
N ARG A 106 -9.03 16.55 31.75
CA ARG A 106 -9.82 17.70 32.23
C ARG A 106 -9.22 18.36 33.47
N LEU A 107 -8.68 17.56 34.39
CA LEU A 107 -7.98 18.10 35.58
C LEU A 107 -6.67 18.82 35.17
N ASP A 108 -5.93 18.28 34.21
CA ASP A 108 -4.71 18.94 33.69
C ASP A 108 -5.05 20.27 33.02
N LEU A 109 -6.13 20.34 32.23
CA LEU A 109 -6.60 21.60 31.65
C LEU A 109 -6.86 22.64 32.73
N VAL A 110 -7.69 22.30 33.76
CA VAL A 110 -8.05 23.22 34.83
C VAL A 110 -6.81 23.69 35.61
N ALA A 111 -5.87 22.78 35.88
CA ALA A 111 -4.63 23.13 36.55
C ALA A 111 -3.79 24.14 35.74
N ARG A 112 -3.62 23.90 34.44
CA ARG A 112 -2.88 24.81 33.55
C ARG A 112 -3.57 26.17 33.36
N GLU A 113 -4.92 26.19 33.29
CA GLU A 113 -5.68 27.43 33.25
C GLU A 113 -5.48 28.26 34.54
N ALA A 114 -5.47 27.60 35.70
CA ALA A 114 -5.21 28.24 36.98
C ALA A 114 -3.76 28.83 37.05
N ASP A 115 -2.75 28.09 36.60
CA ASP A 115 -1.37 28.55 36.50
C ASP A 115 -1.26 29.78 35.59
N ARG A 116 -1.89 29.75 34.43
CA ARG A 116 -1.98 30.88 33.50
C ARG A 116 -2.60 32.11 34.15
N ALA A 117 -3.74 31.94 34.81
CA ALA A 117 -4.41 33.04 35.51
C ALA A 117 -3.55 33.64 36.60
N GLN A 118 -2.81 32.83 37.35
CA GLN A 118 -1.84 33.30 38.36
C GLN A 118 -0.73 34.11 37.70
N GLN A 119 -0.15 33.70 36.60
CA GLN A 119 0.92 34.44 35.92
C GLN A 119 0.40 35.76 35.32
N ILE A 120 -0.83 35.81 34.83
CA ILE A 120 -1.46 37.05 34.37
C ILE A 120 -1.62 38.03 35.54
N SER A 121 -2.02 37.55 36.72
CA SER A 121 -2.09 38.38 37.93
C SER A 121 -0.71 38.92 38.31
N ASN A 122 0.34 38.10 38.32
CA ASN A 122 1.71 38.51 38.57
C ASN A 122 2.21 39.56 37.56
N LEU A 123 1.90 39.39 36.27
CA LEU A 123 2.23 40.35 35.22
C LEU A 123 1.54 41.70 35.50
N SER A 124 0.27 41.68 35.93
CA SER A 124 -0.48 42.89 36.26
C SER A 124 0.19 43.68 37.43
N LEU A 125 0.62 42.94 38.46
CA LEU A 125 1.35 43.54 39.57
C LEU A 125 2.69 44.17 39.14
N LEU A 126 3.46 43.47 38.26
CA LEU A 126 4.71 44.00 37.73
C LEU A 126 4.50 45.25 36.89
N ARG A 127 3.42 45.32 36.07
CA ARG A 127 3.08 46.50 35.29
C ARG A 127 2.72 47.69 36.16
N VAL A 128 1.91 47.49 37.20
CA VAL A 128 1.58 48.55 38.17
C VAL A 128 2.84 49.06 38.88
N ALA A 129 3.74 48.16 39.30
CA ALA A 129 5.01 48.53 39.92
C ALA A 129 5.93 49.28 38.96
N LEU A 130 5.98 48.94 37.67
CA LEU A 130 6.74 49.65 36.66
C LEU A 130 6.20 51.08 36.47
N GLU A 131 4.88 51.24 36.26
CA GLU A 131 4.23 52.55 36.08
C GLU A 131 4.39 53.45 37.28
N GLY A 132 4.24 52.90 38.51
CA GLY A 132 4.49 53.65 39.75
C GLY A 132 5.94 54.15 39.83
N SER A 133 6.93 53.34 39.48
CA SER A 133 8.33 53.74 39.41
C SER A 133 8.59 54.79 38.33
N GLU A 134 8.01 54.66 37.13
CA GLU A 134 8.15 55.68 36.09
C GLU A 134 7.64 57.06 36.56
N THR A 135 6.48 57.09 37.22
CA THR A 135 5.88 58.30 37.74
C THR A 135 6.77 58.92 38.82
N GLU A 136 7.27 58.15 39.77
CA GLU A 136 8.18 58.65 40.86
C GLU A 136 9.50 59.16 40.28
N HIS A 137 10.12 58.46 39.34
CA HIS A 137 11.33 58.92 38.69
C HIS A 137 11.10 60.20 37.87
N GLN A 138 10.00 60.37 37.17
CA GLN A 138 9.66 61.58 36.45
C GLN A 138 9.58 62.77 37.43
N ARG A 139 8.93 62.59 38.60
CA ARG A 139 8.85 63.64 39.66
C ARG A 139 10.23 64.05 40.19
N ARG A 140 11.07 63.06 40.53
CA ARG A 140 12.41 63.27 41.03
C ARG A 140 13.31 63.97 40.02
N MET A 141 13.27 63.60 38.78
CA MET A 141 14.00 64.22 37.69
C MET A 141 13.58 65.65 37.46
N LEU A 142 12.30 66.01 37.59
CA LEU A 142 11.80 67.36 37.51
C LEU A 142 12.38 68.22 38.67
N GLU A 143 12.37 67.70 39.90
CA GLU A 143 12.93 68.38 41.08
C GLU A 143 14.44 68.69 40.92
N LEU A 144 15.22 67.67 40.45
CA LEU A 144 16.65 67.84 40.20
C LEU A 144 16.96 68.86 39.11
N ASN A 145 16.20 68.83 38.01
CA ASN A 145 16.34 69.79 36.90
C ASN A 145 16.02 71.25 37.34
N VAL A 146 14.95 71.41 38.12
CA VAL A 146 14.60 72.76 38.70
C VAL A 146 15.70 73.24 39.62
N GLY A 147 16.25 72.34 40.49
CA GLY A 147 17.40 72.64 41.36
C GLY A 147 18.61 73.04 40.55
N LEU A 148 18.98 72.31 39.52
CA LEU A 148 20.12 72.64 38.64
C LEU A 148 19.92 73.99 37.95
N ALA A 149 18.75 74.28 37.39
CA ALA A 149 18.46 75.56 36.76
C ALA A 149 18.55 76.75 37.72
N ARG A 150 18.19 76.54 39.01
CA ARG A 150 18.36 77.57 40.07
C ARG A 150 19.83 77.85 40.36
N MET A 151 20.64 76.81 40.56
CA MET A 151 22.04 76.89 40.79
C MET A 151 22.82 77.53 39.64
N GLN A 152 22.45 77.15 38.38
CA GLN A 152 23.02 77.79 37.18
C GLN A 152 22.78 79.28 37.14
N ARG A 153 21.53 79.73 37.40
CA ARG A 153 21.21 81.19 37.46
C ARG A 153 21.95 81.89 38.57
N GLN A 154 22.14 81.27 39.73
CA GLN A 154 22.86 81.79 40.83
C GLN A 154 24.37 81.97 40.52
N HIS A 155 25.00 80.95 39.94
CA HIS A 155 26.42 80.97 39.54
C HIS A 155 26.66 82.03 38.46
N VAL A 156 25.82 82.18 37.45
CA VAL A 156 25.90 83.22 36.42
C VAL A 156 25.81 84.60 37.06
N ARG A 157 24.95 84.81 38.06
CA ARG A 157 24.88 86.06 38.85
C ARG A 157 26.16 86.33 39.66
N TYR A 158 26.74 85.31 40.28
CA TYR A 158 27.97 85.46 41.06
C TYR A 158 29.17 85.76 40.15
N LEU A 159 29.27 85.26 38.95
CA LEU A 159 30.28 85.67 37.99
C LEU A 159 30.27 87.17 37.75
N SER A 160 29.10 87.77 37.48
CA SER A 160 29.04 89.26 37.30
C SER A 160 29.34 90.07 38.55
N LEU A 161 29.03 89.59 39.75
CA LEU A 161 29.28 90.26 40.99
C LEU A 161 30.76 90.23 41.41
N VAL A 162 31.48 89.14 41.09
CA VAL A 162 32.95 89.08 41.32
C VAL A 162 33.68 90.02 40.40
N GLU A 163 33.31 90.19 39.15
CA GLU A 163 33.86 91.10 38.18
C GLU A 163 33.72 92.56 38.69
N GLN A 164 32.60 92.83 39.37
CA GLN A 164 32.34 94.18 40.00
C GLN A 164 32.92 94.38 41.39
N GLY A 165 33.60 93.35 41.95
CA GLY A 165 34.23 93.40 43.26
C GLY A 165 33.29 93.29 44.48
N TYR A 166 32.00 92.91 44.30
CA TYR A 166 30.99 92.80 45.35
C TYR A 166 31.01 91.50 46.15
N ILE A 167 31.63 90.44 45.64
CA ILE A 167 31.79 89.18 46.37
C ILE A 167 33.21 88.63 46.23
N SER A 168 33.61 87.70 47.14
CA SER A 168 34.91 87.05 47.11
C SER A 168 35.04 85.99 46.03
N LYS A 169 36.28 85.71 45.58
CA LYS A 169 36.55 84.60 44.66
C LYS A 169 36.19 83.25 45.28
N SER A 170 36.40 83.07 46.59
CA SER A 170 36.00 81.87 47.30
C SER A 170 34.53 81.62 47.23
N THR A 171 33.64 82.66 47.31
CA THR A 171 32.17 82.48 47.13
C THR A 171 31.79 82.05 45.73
N LEU A 172 32.55 82.50 44.71
CA LEU A 172 32.33 82.00 43.34
C LEU A 172 32.75 80.54 43.16
N GLU A 173 33.93 80.14 43.74
CA GLU A 173 34.42 78.77 43.73
C GLU A 173 33.43 77.83 44.43
N ASP A 174 32.91 78.20 45.60
CA ASP A 174 31.87 77.46 46.32
C ASP A 174 30.58 77.20 45.40
N SER A 175 30.17 78.31 44.74
CA SER A 175 29.04 78.21 43.82
C SER A 175 29.33 77.30 42.63
N GLN A 176 30.57 77.33 42.14
CA GLN A 176 30.98 76.43 41.05
C GLN A 176 30.99 74.97 41.49
N ASP A 177 31.47 74.68 42.68
CA ASP A 177 31.48 73.31 43.21
C ASP A 177 30.08 72.81 43.51
N GLN A 178 29.19 73.66 44.07
CA GLN A 178 27.77 73.28 44.22
C GLN A 178 27.08 72.94 42.86
N LEU A 179 27.38 73.79 41.87
CA LEU A 179 26.83 73.53 40.51
C LEU A 179 27.37 72.22 39.93
N ARG A 180 28.65 71.90 40.08
CA ARG A 180 29.28 70.67 39.66
C ARG A 180 28.68 69.50 40.39
N GLN A 181 28.54 69.56 41.71
CA GLN A 181 27.89 68.49 42.50
C GLN A 181 26.44 68.24 42.05
N GLN A 182 25.65 69.30 41.81
CA GLN A 182 24.26 69.11 41.35
C GLN A 182 24.20 68.49 39.99
N ARG A 183 25.12 68.85 39.06
CA ARG A 183 25.21 68.17 37.74
C ARG A 183 25.55 66.71 37.88
N GLN A 184 26.49 66.36 38.73
CA GLN A 184 26.91 65.01 39.00
C GLN A 184 25.74 64.19 39.57
N THR A 185 25.03 64.74 40.58
CA THR A 185 23.82 64.06 41.15
C THR A 185 22.73 63.77 40.09
N LEU A 186 22.50 64.75 39.20
CA LEU A 186 21.55 64.56 38.12
C LEU A 186 21.99 63.46 37.13
N GLN A 187 23.30 63.42 36.80
CA GLN A 187 23.87 62.41 35.92
C GLN A 187 23.79 60.98 36.51
N ASP A 188 24.15 60.87 37.80
CA ASP A 188 24.10 59.60 38.52
C ASP A 188 22.66 59.07 38.64
N GLU A 189 21.72 59.98 38.96
CA GLU A 189 20.28 59.60 39.01
C GLU A 189 19.76 59.15 37.64
N ASN A 190 20.10 59.85 36.56
CA ASN A 190 19.75 59.45 35.20
C ASN A 190 20.25 58.04 34.90
N THR A 191 21.48 57.70 35.22
CA THR A 191 22.10 56.41 35.01
C THR A 191 21.40 55.34 35.84
N ARG A 192 21.13 55.62 37.11
CA ARG A 192 20.41 54.69 38.00
C ARG A 192 19.03 54.41 37.54
N VAL A 193 18.24 55.40 37.12
CA VAL A 193 16.90 55.26 36.57
C VAL A 193 16.90 54.43 35.31
N ALA A 194 17.87 54.72 34.41
CA ALA A 194 17.94 53.93 33.14
C ALA A 194 18.16 52.43 33.38
N ILE A 195 19.04 52.10 34.37
CA ILE A 195 19.29 50.70 34.75
C ILE A 195 18.04 50.08 35.40
N GLU A 196 17.44 50.78 36.38
CA GLU A 196 16.27 50.29 37.09
C GLU A 196 15.09 50.05 36.15
N MET A 197 14.78 51.00 35.25
CA MET A 197 13.72 50.89 34.28
C MET A 197 13.94 49.73 33.28
N ARG A 198 15.20 49.53 32.85
CA ARG A 198 15.54 48.41 31.99
C ARG A 198 15.25 47.09 32.69
N ILE A 199 15.71 46.87 33.92
CA ILE A 199 15.48 45.64 34.68
C ILE A 199 14.00 45.37 34.87
N LYS A 200 13.19 46.39 35.21
CA LYS A 200 11.73 46.22 35.36
C LYS A 200 11.03 45.89 34.06
N ARG A 201 11.38 46.53 32.94
CA ARG A 201 10.84 46.24 31.61
C ARG A 201 11.23 44.86 31.14
N ASP A 202 12.48 44.46 31.36
CA ASP A 202 12.96 43.11 31.06
C ASP A 202 12.16 42.05 31.84
N GLY A 203 11.87 42.32 33.15
CA GLY A 203 11.03 41.45 33.97
C GLY A 203 9.59 41.31 33.43
N VAL A 204 8.98 42.43 32.99
CA VAL A 204 7.66 42.43 32.36
C VAL A 204 7.70 41.60 31.06
N THR A 205 8.73 41.80 30.22
CA THR A 205 8.90 41.06 28.96
C THR A 205 9.07 39.56 29.19
N GLN A 206 9.91 39.18 30.16
CA GLN A 206 10.09 37.75 30.51
C GLN A 206 8.81 37.12 31.03
N MET A 207 8.01 37.82 31.81
CA MET A 207 6.73 37.33 32.31
C MET A 207 5.73 37.15 31.15
N GLN A 208 5.69 38.10 30.19
CA GLN A 208 4.86 37.96 28.98
C GLN A 208 5.23 36.74 28.17
N GLN A 209 6.52 36.49 27.92
CA GLN A 209 7.01 35.31 27.22
C GLN A 209 6.70 34.01 27.97
N ALA A 210 6.69 34.05 29.32
CA ALA A 210 6.27 32.88 30.11
C ALA A 210 4.78 32.56 29.92
N ILE A 211 3.93 33.58 29.87
CA ILE A 211 2.48 33.42 29.61
C ILE A 211 2.25 32.88 28.20
N GLU A 212 2.95 33.38 27.18
CA GLU A 212 2.86 32.88 25.81
C GLU A 212 3.20 31.38 25.71
N ARG A 213 4.23 30.93 26.47
CA ARG A 213 4.56 29.48 26.54
C ARG A 213 3.49 28.68 27.24
N LEU A 214 2.86 29.20 28.27
CA LEU A 214 1.71 28.55 28.92
C LEU A 214 0.52 28.46 27.99
N ASP A 215 0.24 29.52 27.21
CA ASP A 215 -0.84 29.51 26.19
C ASP A 215 -0.58 28.47 25.12
N ALA A 216 0.64 28.31 24.62
CA ALA A 216 1.01 27.25 23.71
C ALA A 216 0.81 25.86 24.34
N GLY A 217 1.20 25.68 25.61
CA GLY A 217 0.96 24.43 26.34
C GLY A 217 -0.53 24.11 26.55
N LEU A 218 -1.36 25.13 26.78
CA LEU A 218 -2.81 24.96 26.84
C LEU A 218 -3.40 24.56 25.50
N GLY A 219 -2.87 25.06 24.37
CA GLY A 219 -3.25 24.63 23.03
C GLY A 219 -3.10 23.13 22.84
N VAL A 220 -1.97 22.55 23.24
CA VAL A 220 -1.73 21.09 23.16
C VAL A 220 -2.75 20.30 23.98
N VAL A 221 -3.04 20.73 25.21
CA VAL A 221 -4.04 20.03 26.03
C VAL A 221 -5.45 20.11 25.43
N ASN A 222 -5.81 21.25 24.86
CA ASN A 222 -7.10 21.39 24.16
C ASN A 222 -7.18 20.49 22.94
N GLU A 223 -6.10 20.38 22.13
CA GLU A 223 -6.04 19.44 21.02
C GLU A 223 -6.24 17.98 21.48
N SER A 224 -5.62 17.60 22.62
CA SER A 224 -5.81 16.28 23.21
C SER A 224 -7.27 16.07 23.66
N ILE A 225 -7.91 17.08 24.23
CA ILE A 225 -9.34 17.01 24.63
C ILE A 225 -10.25 16.92 23.40
N ASP A 226 -9.95 17.67 22.34
CA ASP A 226 -10.68 17.57 21.06
C ASP A 226 -10.49 16.19 20.43
N GLY A 227 -9.32 15.57 20.59
CA GLY A 227 -9.02 14.20 20.19
C GLY A 227 -9.87 13.13 20.88
N LEU A 228 -10.48 13.44 22.03
CA LEU A 228 -11.44 12.53 22.67
C LEU A 228 -12.75 12.37 21.89
N ALA A 229 -13.06 13.28 20.98
CA ALA A 229 -14.17 13.21 20.04
C ALA A 229 -13.66 12.68 18.69
N VAL A 230 -13.61 11.35 18.56
CA VAL A 230 -13.03 10.70 17.38
C VAL A 230 -13.95 10.83 16.18
N ARG A 231 -13.43 11.43 15.12
CA ARG A 231 -14.18 11.72 13.89
C ARG A 231 -13.61 10.99 12.68
N ALA A 232 -14.46 10.76 11.68
CA ALA A 232 -14.06 10.17 10.41
C ALA A 232 -13.09 11.07 9.63
N PRO A 233 -11.85 10.63 9.32
CA PRO A 233 -10.88 11.41 8.55
C PRO A 233 -11.26 11.53 7.07
N ILE A 234 -11.96 10.53 6.52
CA ILE A 234 -12.46 10.47 5.15
C ILE A 234 -13.92 10.03 5.12
N ALA A 235 -14.59 10.28 4.00
CA ALA A 235 -15.89 9.66 3.73
C ALA A 235 -15.68 8.20 3.32
N GLY A 236 -16.52 7.27 3.81
CA GLY A 236 -16.40 5.86 3.47
C GLY A 236 -17.29 4.97 4.34
N ARG A 237 -17.06 3.67 4.22
CA ARG A 237 -17.73 2.67 5.06
C ARG A 237 -16.85 2.30 6.24
N LEU A 238 -17.40 2.42 7.43
CA LEU A 238 -16.75 1.99 8.66
C LEU A 238 -16.74 0.46 8.73
N THR A 239 -15.57 -0.15 8.94
CA THR A 239 -15.37 -1.61 8.97
C THR A 239 -14.42 -2.01 10.08
N ASP A 240 -14.61 -3.22 10.60
CA ASP A 240 -13.87 -3.75 11.76
C ASP A 240 -14.00 -2.89 13.03
N PHE A 241 -15.09 -2.13 13.14
CA PHE A 241 -15.34 -1.23 14.25
C PHE A 241 -16.02 -2.00 15.41
N ARG A 242 -15.24 -2.27 16.47
CA ARG A 242 -15.66 -3.11 17.58
C ARG A 242 -15.38 -2.46 18.93
N LEU A 243 -16.11 -1.40 19.23
CA LEU A 243 -16.06 -0.75 20.53
C LEU A 243 -17.30 -1.07 21.35
N GLN A 244 -17.13 -1.09 22.69
CA GLN A 244 -18.22 -1.23 23.64
C GLN A 244 -18.28 -0.02 24.58
N LEU A 245 -19.50 0.36 24.96
CA LEU A 245 -19.71 1.41 25.96
C LEU A 245 -19.02 1.04 27.26
N GLY A 246 -18.28 1.98 27.85
CA GLY A 246 -17.52 1.77 29.06
C GLY A 246 -16.17 1.09 28.91
N GLU A 247 -15.81 0.62 27.71
CA GLU A 247 -14.49 0.09 27.40
C GLU A 247 -13.40 1.16 27.57
N ILE A 248 -12.20 0.74 27.99
CA ILE A 248 -11.04 1.63 28.09
C ILE A 248 -10.19 1.47 26.84
N VAL A 249 -10.05 2.54 26.08
CA VAL A 249 -9.20 2.62 24.89
C VAL A 249 -7.84 3.18 25.28
N LYS A 250 -6.78 2.60 24.70
CA LYS A 250 -5.39 3.04 24.89
C LYS A 250 -4.89 3.80 23.66
N PRO A 251 -3.89 4.65 23.80
CA PRO A 251 -3.23 5.27 22.65
C PRO A 251 -2.71 4.21 21.67
N GLU A 252 -2.77 4.49 20.36
CA GLU A 252 -2.37 3.57 19.28
C GLU A 252 -3.20 2.28 19.18
N GLN A 253 -4.24 2.14 19.97
CA GLN A 253 -5.16 1.00 19.86
C GLN A 253 -5.95 1.14 18.56
N ARG A 254 -5.88 0.09 17.72
CA ARG A 254 -6.70 0.01 16.51
C ARG A 254 -8.16 -0.20 16.87
N ILE A 255 -9.02 0.68 16.38
CA ILE A 255 -10.44 0.70 16.66
C ILE A 255 -11.25 0.18 15.50
N GLY A 256 -10.78 0.44 14.27
CA GLY A 256 -11.44 0.06 13.05
C GLY A 256 -10.72 0.61 11.82
N ARG A 257 -11.44 0.67 10.72
CA ARG A 257 -10.96 1.29 9.47
C ARG A 257 -12.12 1.89 8.70
N ILE A 258 -11.83 2.86 7.85
CA ILE A 258 -12.78 3.42 6.89
C ILE A 258 -12.31 3.07 5.49
N ASP A 259 -13.15 2.33 4.78
CA ASP A 259 -12.95 1.88 3.42
C ASP A 259 -13.71 2.79 2.43
N ASP A 260 -13.04 3.25 1.37
CA ASP A 260 -13.71 3.96 0.27
C ASP A 260 -14.52 2.95 -0.56
N PRO A 261 -15.86 3.02 -0.56
CA PRO A 261 -16.70 2.09 -1.30
C PRO A 261 -16.79 2.40 -2.80
N SER A 262 -16.32 3.56 -3.24
CA SER A 262 -16.49 4.05 -4.61
C SER A 262 -15.51 3.41 -5.58
N ARG A 263 -14.36 2.95 -5.11
CA ARG A 263 -13.29 2.37 -5.93
C ARG A 263 -12.75 1.11 -5.29
N CYS A 264 -12.69 0.06 -6.10
CA CYS A 264 -12.13 -1.22 -5.70
C CYS A 264 -10.94 -1.59 -6.56
N LYS A 265 -10.01 -2.32 -5.95
CA LYS A 265 -8.91 -3.02 -6.61
C LYS A 265 -9.04 -4.52 -6.34
N LEU A 266 -8.34 -5.31 -7.13
CA LEU A 266 -8.23 -6.74 -6.90
C LEU A 266 -6.83 -7.06 -6.36
N LEU A 267 -6.78 -7.87 -5.33
CA LEU A 267 -5.55 -8.45 -4.79
C LEU A 267 -5.51 -9.92 -5.23
N ALA A 268 -4.50 -10.30 -5.98
CA ALA A 268 -4.28 -11.66 -6.42
C ALA A 268 -2.99 -12.23 -5.82
N GLU A 269 -3.06 -13.47 -5.34
CA GLU A 269 -1.88 -14.23 -4.93
C GLU A 269 -1.52 -15.18 -6.07
N ILE A 270 -0.31 -15.03 -6.60
CA ILE A 270 0.19 -15.73 -7.79
C ILE A 270 1.38 -16.58 -7.39
N ASP A 271 1.46 -17.80 -7.92
CA ASP A 271 2.58 -18.71 -7.70
C ASP A 271 3.92 -18.10 -8.14
N GLU A 272 4.98 -18.29 -7.35
CA GLU A 272 6.31 -17.72 -7.58
C GLU A 272 6.90 -18.05 -8.96
N TYR A 273 6.50 -19.16 -9.56
CA TYR A 273 6.90 -19.56 -10.92
C TYR A 273 6.59 -18.48 -11.96
N PHE A 274 5.57 -17.67 -11.72
CA PHE A 274 5.14 -16.61 -12.64
C PHE A 274 5.74 -15.23 -12.33
N LEU A 275 6.56 -15.08 -11.28
CA LEU A 275 7.09 -13.78 -10.85
C LEU A 275 7.84 -13.04 -11.96
N GLY A 276 8.65 -13.72 -12.76
CA GLY A 276 9.38 -13.12 -13.88
C GLY A 276 8.52 -12.84 -15.13
N ARG A 277 7.26 -13.26 -15.14
CA ARG A 277 6.33 -13.17 -16.29
C ARG A 277 5.17 -12.22 -16.08
N VAL A 278 4.80 -11.96 -14.82
CA VAL A 278 3.81 -10.96 -14.44
C VAL A 278 4.53 -9.63 -14.22
N SER A 279 4.08 -8.60 -14.93
CA SER A 279 4.63 -7.24 -14.80
C SER A 279 3.51 -6.20 -14.81
N VAL A 280 3.80 -5.03 -14.28
CA VAL A 280 2.90 -3.87 -14.35
C VAL A 280 2.54 -3.57 -15.80
N GLY A 281 1.28 -3.23 -16.06
CA GLY A 281 0.72 -2.99 -17.38
C GLY A 281 0.18 -4.24 -18.08
N LYS A 282 0.33 -5.45 -17.50
CA LYS A 282 -0.31 -6.66 -18.04
C LYS A 282 -1.81 -6.59 -17.87
N GLN A 283 -2.52 -6.91 -18.94
CA GLN A 283 -3.97 -6.94 -18.95
C GLN A 283 -4.51 -8.30 -18.48
N GLY A 284 -5.69 -8.26 -17.92
CA GLY A 284 -6.44 -9.44 -17.53
C GLY A 284 -7.93 -9.22 -17.68
N HIS A 285 -8.68 -10.27 -17.44
CA HIS A 285 -10.15 -10.25 -17.46
C HIS A 285 -10.67 -10.90 -16.19
N VAL A 286 -11.70 -10.31 -15.62
CA VAL A 286 -12.44 -10.85 -14.48
C VAL A 286 -13.91 -10.95 -14.84
N THR A 287 -14.50 -12.10 -14.57
CA THR A 287 -15.93 -12.31 -14.80
C THR A 287 -16.69 -12.05 -13.51
N SER A 288 -17.64 -11.13 -13.54
CA SER A 288 -18.55 -10.86 -12.43
C SER A 288 -19.98 -10.70 -12.92
N ASN A 289 -20.92 -11.43 -12.31
CA ASN A 289 -22.34 -11.42 -12.69
C ASN A 289 -22.59 -11.71 -14.18
N GLY A 290 -21.77 -12.60 -14.79
CA GLY A 290 -21.90 -12.98 -16.21
C GLY A 290 -21.38 -11.94 -17.20
N ARG A 291 -20.69 -10.89 -16.73
CA ARG A 291 -20.02 -9.89 -17.57
C ARG A 291 -18.52 -9.92 -17.34
N ASP A 292 -17.77 -9.73 -18.41
CA ASP A 292 -16.32 -9.64 -18.38
C ASP A 292 -15.88 -8.18 -18.24
N TYR A 293 -14.97 -7.95 -17.32
CA TYR A 293 -14.35 -6.64 -17.06
C TYR A 293 -12.86 -6.74 -17.31
N THR A 294 -12.31 -5.75 -17.97
CA THR A 294 -10.86 -5.65 -18.17
C THR A 294 -10.20 -5.10 -16.92
N VAL A 295 -9.13 -5.76 -16.51
CA VAL A 295 -8.29 -5.33 -15.38
C VAL A 295 -6.85 -5.23 -15.85
N GLU A 296 -6.07 -4.40 -15.18
CA GLU A 296 -4.67 -4.18 -15.46
C GLU A 296 -3.84 -4.33 -14.18
N VAL A 297 -2.69 -4.98 -14.28
CA VAL A 297 -1.74 -5.12 -13.19
C VAL A 297 -1.13 -3.76 -12.90
N THR A 298 -1.41 -3.20 -11.73
CA THR A 298 -0.90 -1.89 -11.30
C THR A 298 0.32 -2.01 -10.40
N ASN A 299 0.42 -3.10 -9.63
CA ASN A 299 1.56 -3.32 -8.75
C ASN A 299 1.86 -4.82 -8.60
N VAL A 300 3.15 -5.15 -8.49
CA VAL A 300 3.65 -6.51 -8.21
C VAL A 300 4.54 -6.42 -6.99
N PHE A 301 4.18 -7.13 -5.93
CA PHE A 301 4.97 -7.21 -4.70
C PHE A 301 5.92 -8.41 -4.78
N PRO A 302 7.23 -8.21 -4.92
CA PRO A 302 8.16 -9.31 -5.17
C PRO A 302 8.43 -10.18 -3.94
N GLN A 303 7.87 -9.84 -2.79
CA GLN A 303 8.03 -10.63 -1.56
C GLN A 303 7.25 -11.93 -1.66
N ILE A 304 7.95 -13.05 -1.66
CA ILE A 304 7.37 -14.39 -1.69
C ILE A 304 6.98 -14.79 -0.26
N LYS A 305 5.72 -15.21 -0.08
CA LYS A 305 5.19 -15.82 1.14
C LYS A 305 4.49 -17.13 0.76
N GLU A 306 4.85 -18.22 1.38
CA GLU A 306 4.28 -19.54 1.13
C GLU A 306 4.28 -19.94 -0.36
N GLY A 307 5.38 -19.61 -1.10
CA GLY A 307 5.51 -19.91 -2.54
C GLY A 307 4.66 -19.02 -3.45
N ARG A 308 4.12 -17.89 -2.95
CA ARG A 308 3.28 -16.97 -3.71
C ARG A 308 3.74 -15.52 -3.53
N PHE A 309 3.45 -14.70 -4.53
CA PHE A 309 3.62 -13.26 -4.46
C PHE A 309 2.29 -12.54 -4.68
N ALA A 310 2.13 -11.39 -4.05
CA ALA A 310 0.93 -10.58 -4.18
C ALA A 310 1.01 -9.64 -5.38
N THR A 311 -0.13 -9.42 -6.02
CA THR A 311 -0.26 -8.50 -7.17
C THR A 311 -1.55 -7.70 -7.02
N GLU A 312 -1.48 -6.40 -7.29
CA GLU A 312 -2.65 -5.54 -7.38
C GLU A 312 -3.08 -5.34 -8.82
N LEU A 313 -4.40 -5.43 -9.05
CA LEU A 313 -4.99 -5.13 -10.34
C LEU A 313 -6.07 -4.06 -10.16
N ALA A 314 -6.09 -3.10 -11.06
CA ALA A 314 -7.15 -2.10 -11.16
C ALA A 314 -8.10 -2.43 -12.31
N PHE A 315 -9.34 -2.02 -12.19
CA PHE A 315 -10.28 -2.07 -13.32
C PHE A 315 -9.89 -0.98 -14.32
N ALA A 316 -9.79 -1.34 -15.60
CA ALA A 316 -9.49 -0.39 -16.67
C ALA A 316 -10.63 0.62 -16.86
N ASP A 317 -11.85 0.15 -16.68
CA ASP A 317 -13.08 0.94 -16.70
C ASP A 317 -13.68 1.02 -15.29
N ALA A 318 -14.91 1.52 -15.18
CA ALA A 318 -15.62 1.54 -13.90
C ALA A 318 -15.78 0.13 -13.33
N ALA A 319 -15.43 -0.03 -12.06
CA ALA A 319 -15.64 -1.29 -11.34
C ALA A 319 -17.13 -1.67 -11.35
N PRO A 320 -17.46 -2.97 -11.40
CA PRO A 320 -18.84 -3.43 -11.32
C PRO A 320 -19.55 -2.88 -10.08
N SER A 321 -20.77 -2.38 -10.25
CA SER A 321 -21.59 -1.94 -9.13
C SER A 321 -21.96 -3.14 -8.24
N GLY A 322 -21.87 -2.94 -6.91
CA GLY A 322 -22.25 -3.95 -5.93
C GLY A 322 -21.14 -4.93 -5.53
N MET A 323 -19.89 -4.71 -5.93
CA MET A 323 -18.76 -5.45 -5.40
C MET A 323 -18.58 -5.18 -3.90
N ARG A 324 -18.27 -6.23 -3.16
CA ARG A 324 -18.04 -6.14 -1.71
C ARG A 324 -16.58 -6.46 -1.40
N PRO A 325 -15.91 -5.69 -0.57
CA PRO A 325 -14.60 -6.05 -0.03
C PRO A 325 -14.62 -7.48 0.54
N GLY A 326 -13.57 -8.25 0.28
CA GLY A 326 -13.49 -9.66 0.66
C GLY A 326 -14.12 -10.64 -0.33
N GLN A 327 -14.86 -10.19 -1.34
CA GLN A 327 -15.40 -11.07 -2.38
C GLN A 327 -14.27 -11.66 -3.22
N SER A 328 -14.31 -12.99 -3.43
CA SER A 328 -13.35 -13.67 -4.31
C SER A 328 -13.87 -13.74 -5.73
N LEU A 329 -12.99 -13.47 -6.69
CA LEU A 329 -13.27 -13.50 -8.12
C LEU A 329 -12.19 -14.32 -8.84
N GLU A 330 -12.57 -14.98 -9.91
CA GLU A 330 -11.63 -15.61 -10.82
C GLU A 330 -11.11 -14.57 -11.80
N THR A 331 -9.80 -14.35 -11.80
CA THR A 331 -9.14 -13.37 -12.67
C THR A 331 -8.19 -14.08 -13.61
N ARG A 332 -8.32 -13.80 -14.89
CA ARG A 332 -7.46 -14.34 -15.95
C ARG A 332 -6.47 -13.26 -16.38
N ILE A 333 -5.18 -13.47 -16.12
CA ILE A 333 -4.11 -12.52 -16.45
C ILE A 333 -3.38 -13.03 -17.69
N THR A 334 -3.24 -12.17 -18.70
CA THR A 334 -2.54 -12.49 -19.95
C THR A 334 -1.04 -12.21 -19.79
N LEU A 335 -0.23 -13.26 -19.82
CA LEU A 335 1.23 -13.18 -19.61
C LEU A 335 2.01 -12.82 -20.88
N GLY A 336 1.45 -13.06 -22.05
CA GLY A 336 2.13 -12.84 -23.34
C GLY A 336 1.16 -12.57 -24.47
N GLU A 337 1.71 -12.12 -25.59
CA GLU A 337 0.94 -11.88 -26.79
C GLU A 337 0.27 -13.17 -27.28
N ALA A 338 -0.96 -13.04 -27.74
CA ALA A 338 -1.65 -14.12 -28.40
C ALA A 338 -0.92 -14.49 -29.69
N SER A 339 -0.68 -15.77 -29.92
CA SER A 339 -0.03 -16.26 -31.12
C SER A 339 -0.91 -17.23 -31.86
N ALA A 340 -0.99 -17.05 -33.16
CA ALA A 340 -1.66 -18.01 -34.03
C ALA A 340 -0.88 -19.34 -34.06
N GLY A 341 -1.58 -20.46 -33.92
CA GLY A 341 -0.95 -21.77 -33.94
C GLY A 341 -1.99 -22.92 -33.99
N LEU A 342 -1.49 -24.14 -34.02
CA LEU A 342 -2.31 -25.32 -33.87
C LEU A 342 -2.53 -25.54 -32.35
N ILE A 343 -3.77 -25.71 -31.94
CA ILE A 343 -4.17 -25.89 -30.55
C ILE A 343 -4.95 -27.21 -30.37
N LEU A 344 -4.69 -27.82 -29.22
CA LEU A 344 -5.46 -28.96 -28.70
C LEU A 344 -5.87 -28.63 -27.25
N PRO A 345 -6.94 -29.24 -26.73
CA PRO A 345 -7.23 -29.17 -25.28
C PRO A 345 -6.08 -29.75 -24.46
N ASP A 346 -5.81 -29.12 -23.31
CA ASP A 346 -4.87 -29.66 -22.33
C ASP A 346 -5.58 -30.76 -21.53
N ASP A 347 -5.12 -32.03 -21.69
CA ASP A 347 -5.74 -33.19 -21.06
C ASP A 347 -4.68 -34.25 -20.71
N ALA A 348 -5.14 -35.41 -20.17
CA ALA A 348 -4.30 -36.44 -19.57
C ALA A 348 -3.22 -37.01 -20.54
N PHE A 349 -3.47 -37.02 -21.85
CA PHE A 349 -2.53 -37.54 -22.86
C PHE A 349 -1.13 -36.85 -22.80
N LEU A 350 -1.08 -35.58 -22.44
CA LEU A 350 0.18 -34.85 -22.36
C LEU A 350 1.05 -35.34 -21.21
N ASN A 351 0.43 -35.70 -20.09
CA ASN A 351 1.17 -36.18 -18.91
C ASN A 351 1.68 -37.61 -19.20
N ASP A 352 0.87 -38.45 -19.83
CA ASP A 352 1.21 -39.87 -20.14
C ASP A 352 2.26 -39.99 -21.24
N SER A 353 2.26 -39.09 -22.23
CA SER A 353 3.22 -39.10 -23.35
C SER A 353 4.45 -38.20 -23.11
N GLY A 354 4.45 -37.42 -22.01
CA GLY A 354 5.48 -36.40 -21.81
C GLY A 354 5.48 -35.29 -22.89
N GLY A 355 4.38 -35.20 -23.68
CA GLY A 355 4.27 -34.26 -24.81
C GLY A 355 5.11 -34.63 -26.03
N ALA A 356 5.68 -35.84 -26.08
CA ALA A 356 6.53 -36.27 -27.18
C ALA A 356 5.79 -36.91 -28.35
N TRP A 357 4.61 -37.48 -28.12
CA TRP A 357 3.84 -38.18 -29.12
C TRP A 357 2.34 -38.20 -28.76
N VAL A 358 1.51 -38.49 -29.79
CA VAL A 358 0.06 -38.62 -29.63
C VAL A 358 -0.46 -39.72 -30.54
N PHE A 359 -1.68 -40.21 -30.26
CA PHE A 359 -2.42 -41.08 -31.19
C PHE A 359 -3.31 -40.24 -32.11
N VAL A 360 -2.99 -40.29 -33.42
CA VAL A 360 -3.80 -39.65 -34.48
C VAL A 360 -4.77 -40.62 -35.07
N VAL A 361 -6.03 -40.29 -34.98
CA VAL A 361 -7.13 -41.15 -35.50
C VAL A 361 -7.18 -41.04 -37.03
N ALA A 362 -7.18 -42.15 -37.71
CA ALA A 362 -7.31 -42.23 -39.17
C ALA A 362 -8.68 -41.71 -39.65
N ARG A 363 -8.79 -41.38 -40.93
CA ARG A 363 -10.05 -40.85 -41.50
C ARG A 363 -11.23 -41.78 -41.38
N ASP A 364 -10.99 -43.10 -41.39
CA ASP A 364 -12.01 -44.15 -41.22
C ASP A 364 -12.58 -44.24 -39.79
N GLY A 365 -11.88 -43.59 -38.82
CA GLY A 365 -12.26 -43.62 -37.40
C GLY A 365 -11.97 -44.95 -36.70
N LYS A 366 -11.46 -45.97 -37.39
CA LYS A 366 -11.29 -47.35 -36.87
C LYS A 366 -9.88 -47.60 -36.33
N THR A 367 -8.89 -46.80 -36.73
CA THR A 367 -7.50 -46.96 -36.32
C THR A 367 -6.92 -45.65 -35.82
N ALA A 368 -5.93 -45.72 -34.92
CA ALA A 368 -5.16 -44.58 -34.50
C ALA A 368 -3.66 -44.94 -34.46
N GLU A 369 -2.83 -44.09 -35.05
CA GLU A 369 -1.42 -44.30 -35.16
C GLU A 369 -0.66 -43.38 -34.18
N ARG A 370 0.37 -43.91 -33.54
CA ARG A 370 1.30 -43.14 -32.70
C ARG A 370 2.17 -42.27 -33.60
N ARG A 371 2.10 -40.94 -33.36
CA ARG A 371 2.88 -39.93 -34.11
C ARG A 371 3.65 -39.04 -33.16
N THR A 372 4.92 -38.85 -33.47
CA THR A 372 5.78 -37.91 -32.72
C THR A 372 5.33 -36.49 -32.99
N ILE A 373 5.21 -35.69 -31.92
CA ILE A 373 4.89 -34.28 -31.95
C ILE A 373 5.91 -33.46 -31.21
N ARG A 374 5.91 -32.17 -31.43
CA ARG A 374 6.60 -31.20 -30.57
C ARG A 374 5.56 -30.24 -30.01
N VAL A 375 5.43 -30.26 -28.71
CA VAL A 375 4.57 -29.37 -27.95
C VAL A 375 5.30 -28.01 -27.81
N GLY A 376 4.54 -26.94 -27.97
CA GLY A 376 4.97 -25.55 -27.73
C GLY A 376 4.56 -25.09 -26.35
N ARG A 377 3.86 -23.94 -26.30
CA ARG A 377 3.34 -23.35 -25.06
C ARG A 377 2.10 -24.10 -24.57
N ARG A 378 1.93 -24.13 -23.26
CA ARG A 378 0.81 -24.80 -22.58
C ARG A 378 0.18 -23.84 -21.57
N ASN A 379 -1.14 -23.84 -21.47
CA ASN A 379 -1.89 -23.19 -20.38
C ASN A 379 -2.88 -24.20 -19.77
N ASN A 380 -3.68 -23.81 -18.80
CA ASN A 380 -4.59 -24.71 -18.08
C ASN A 380 -5.74 -25.27 -18.92
N SER A 381 -5.93 -24.84 -20.15
CA SER A 381 -7.04 -25.29 -21.01
C SER A 381 -6.59 -25.80 -22.37
N GLN A 382 -5.43 -25.38 -22.85
CA GLN A 382 -4.97 -25.64 -24.22
C GLN A 382 -3.46 -25.81 -24.27
N VAL A 383 -3.06 -26.61 -25.27
CA VAL A 383 -1.64 -26.78 -25.64
C VAL A 383 -1.44 -26.38 -27.08
N GLN A 384 -0.37 -25.62 -27.33
CA GLN A 384 0.05 -25.26 -28.67
C GLN A 384 0.94 -26.39 -29.23
N ILE A 385 0.66 -26.82 -30.45
CA ILE A 385 1.48 -27.80 -31.18
C ILE A 385 2.41 -27.07 -32.13
N ALA A 386 3.72 -27.23 -31.90
CA ALA A 386 4.75 -26.59 -32.72
C ALA A 386 4.96 -27.35 -34.04
N SER A 387 4.90 -28.70 -34.03
CA SER A 387 5.06 -29.52 -35.22
C SER A 387 4.51 -30.95 -35.01
N GLY A 388 4.26 -31.69 -36.11
CA GLY A 388 3.88 -33.08 -36.08
C GLY A 388 2.39 -33.35 -36.35
N LEU A 389 1.54 -32.31 -36.35
CA LEU A 389 0.12 -32.41 -36.66
C LEU A 389 -0.30 -31.39 -37.72
N ALA A 390 -1.37 -31.72 -38.46
CA ALA A 390 -2.02 -30.84 -39.42
C ALA A 390 -3.40 -30.37 -38.92
N PRO A 391 -3.88 -29.20 -39.38
CA PRO A 391 -5.23 -28.73 -39.03
C PRO A 391 -6.29 -29.75 -39.50
N GLY A 392 -7.26 -30.03 -38.65
CA GLY A 392 -8.35 -30.96 -38.94
C GLY A 392 -8.05 -32.42 -38.58
N GLU A 393 -6.82 -32.76 -38.18
CA GLU A 393 -6.52 -34.09 -37.67
C GLU A 393 -7.22 -34.34 -36.32
N ARG A 394 -7.66 -35.58 -36.10
CA ARG A 394 -8.33 -36.02 -34.89
C ARG A 394 -7.32 -36.73 -34.00
N VAL A 395 -7.22 -36.33 -32.76
CA VAL A 395 -6.25 -36.81 -31.77
C VAL A 395 -6.98 -37.34 -30.56
N ILE A 396 -6.56 -38.49 -30.03
CA ILE A 396 -7.06 -39.01 -28.76
C ILE A 396 -6.46 -38.17 -27.65
N VAL A 397 -7.29 -37.53 -26.81
CA VAL A 397 -6.87 -36.66 -25.71
C VAL A 397 -7.11 -37.23 -24.31
N SER A 398 -7.81 -38.40 -24.24
CA SER A 398 -7.95 -39.16 -22.98
C SER A 398 -6.62 -39.79 -22.55
N THR A 399 -6.60 -40.40 -21.36
CA THR A 399 -5.39 -41.03 -20.81
C THR A 399 -4.84 -42.14 -21.71
N TYR A 400 -3.52 -42.25 -21.80
CA TYR A 400 -2.78 -43.30 -22.52
C TYR A 400 -2.26 -44.41 -21.61
N ALA A 401 -2.59 -44.39 -20.30
CA ALA A 401 -2.02 -45.28 -19.30
C ALA A 401 -2.19 -46.77 -19.66
N ALA A 402 -3.31 -47.15 -20.30
CA ALA A 402 -3.59 -48.55 -20.64
C ALA A 402 -2.92 -49.01 -21.95
N TYR A 403 -2.47 -48.13 -22.84
CA TYR A 403 -2.03 -48.45 -24.21
C TYR A 403 -0.83 -47.63 -24.72
N GLY A 404 -0.11 -46.94 -23.81
CA GLY A 404 0.99 -46.05 -24.20
C GLY A 404 2.17 -46.71 -24.91
N ASN A 405 2.33 -48.04 -24.82
CA ASN A 405 3.36 -48.79 -25.52
C ASN A 405 2.97 -49.27 -26.93
N ALA A 406 1.68 -49.12 -27.32
CA ALA A 406 1.22 -49.52 -28.64
C ALA A 406 1.70 -48.55 -29.72
N GLN A 407 1.94 -49.07 -30.95
CA GLN A 407 2.24 -48.25 -32.14
C GLN A 407 0.97 -47.90 -32.91
N GLU A 408 -0.01 -48.76 -32.83
CA GLU A 408 -1.29 -48.66 -33.52
C GLU A 408 -2.41 -49.14 -32.60
N LEU A 409 -3.53 -48.45 -32.60
CA LEU A 409 -4.75 -48.80 -31.87
C LEU A 409 -5.87 -49.12 -32.81
N GLN A 410 -6.69 -50.15 -32.50
CA GLN A 410 -7.92 -50.45 -33.18
C GLN A 410 -9.10 -50.01 -32.31
N ILE A 411 -9.87 -49.06 -32.79
CA ILE A 411 -11.05 -48.51 -32.14
C ILE A 411 -12.26 -49.36 -32.49
N GLN A 412 -12.84 -50.00 -31.51
CA GLN A 412 -14.09 -50.76 -31.67
C GLN A 412 -15.28 -49.85 -31.33
N GLU A 413 -16.30 -49.87 -32.21
CA GLU A 413 -17.58 -49.18 -31.96
C GLU A 413 -18.31 -49.72 -30.73
#